data_533b714028405570da94b9590f8e27c4
#
_entry.id   533b714028405570da94b9590f8e27c4
#
_cell.length_a   1.000
_cell.length_b   1.000
_cell.length_c   1.000
_cell.angle_alpha   90.00
_cell.angle_beta   90.00
_cell.angle_gamma   90.00
#
_symmetry.space_group_name_H-M   'P 1'
#
loop_
_entity.id
_entity.type
_entity.pdbx_description
1 polymer ?
#
loop_
_entity_poly.entity_id
_entity_poly.type
_entity_poly.pdbx_seq_one_letter_code
_entity_poly.pdbx_strand_id
1 'polypeptide(L)'
;TSSRNIKDFPGIGDSKERIEELAEEVYAPFEQMWKKIEDVYQCPVIQNNFEPPFYRLLGNADFAEPYGRLNFINRLNAKFAAYAQGHKNFLINDINYLASCYGVQKWAEPLYWHMYKYACAIQAIPELAYNLANIIKSIYGKNQKAFVLDLDNTLWGGVVGDDGADNIEIGQETPTGQLYSEFQGYLKAHKDLGILLTVNSKNDEENALAGLNRPDSVLKPDDFLVIKANWENKDRNIAEIARELNIGTDSLVFVDDNPAERHIVEAQMPGVKVPEIKDAASFITTLDRAGYFEVTSLSEDDLKRNEMYKANVERRKQEAGYTNYTDYLLSLDMKAQIKPFEPVYMARISQLTNKSNQFNLTTKRCSQAEIEGFAQNPAYITLYGKLEDKFGDNGVVSVVFGHRDEADGTLFHIDLWLMSCRVLKRDMESAMMDELVSKCREAGIDRIKGYYYPTAKNGMVKEFYGVQGFVKTGEDAEGNTEWEFVIPGQYEKRNQVIRVNEEEKV
;
A
#
# COMPACT_ATOMS: atom_id res chain seq x y z
N THR A 1 -15.99 20.95 3.05
CA THR A 1 -16.60 20.88 4.40
C THR A 1 -15.82 21.79 5.33
N SER A 2 -16.52 22.60 6.13
CA SER A 2 -15.93 23.46 7.17
C SER A 2 -16.94 23.64 8.29
N SER A 3 -16.46 23.74 9.53
CA SER A 3 -17.28 24.04 10.69
C SER A 3 -18.06 25.35 10.56
N ARG A 4 -17.57 26.27 9.72
CA ARG A 4 -18.24 27.54 9.39
C ARG A 4 -19.47 27.39 8.50
N ASN A 5 -19.67 26.22 7.87
CA ASN A 5 -20.87 25.94 7.09
C ASN A 5 -22.04 25.41 7.94
N ILE A 6 -21.78 25.06 9.20
CA ILE A 6 -22.83 24.65 10.14
C ILE A 6 -23.67 25.89 10.46
N LYS A 7 -24.97 25.81 10.16
CA LYS A 7 -25.89 26.95 10.33
C LYS A 7 -26.20 27.19 11.80
N ASP A 8 -26.59 26.12 12.48
CA ASP A 8 -27.09 26.16 13.84
C ASP A 8 -26.24 25.27 14.75
N PHE A 9 -25.71 25.87 15.80
CA PHE A 9 -25.02 25.19 16.88
C PHE A 9 -25.91 25.10 18.09
N PRO A 10 -25.75 24.10 18.97
CA PRO A 10 -26.49 23.99 20.20
C PRO A 10 -26.40 25.26 21.06
N GLY A 11 -27.51 25.69 21.63
CA GLY A 11 -27.61 26.77 22.60
C GLY A 11 -27.55 26.25 24.06
N ILE A 12 -27.19 27.13 25.00
CA ILE A 12 -27.06 26.81 26.43
C ILE A 12 -28.36 26.25 27.05
N GLY A 13 -29.51 26.56 26.47
CA GLY A 13 -30.81 26.09 26.96
C GLY A 13 -31.35 24.86 26.26
N ASP A 14 -30.63 24.31 25.30
CA ASP A 14 -31.11 23.18 24.51
C ASP A 14 -31.08 21.87 25.32
N SER A 15 -32.13 21.06 25.17
CA SER A 15 -32.18 19.72 25.75
C SER A 15 -31.20 18.78 25.01
N LYS A 16 -30.88 17.64 25.61
CA LYS A 16 -30.06 16.63 24.98
C LYS A 16 -30.65 16.12 23.66
N GLU A 17 -31.99 15.99 23.62
CA GLU A 17 -32.76 15.57 22.47
C GLU A 17 -32.58 16.61 21.34
N ARG A 18 -32.72 17.91 21.66
CA ARG A 18 -32.52 18.96 20.66
C ARG A 18 -31.11 19.01 20.11
N ILE A 19 -30.09 18.79 20.96
CA ILE A 19 -28.69 18.72 20.53
C ILE A 19 -28.46 17.55 19.57
N GLU A 20 -29.07 16.40 19.83
CA GLU A 20 -28.95 15.24 18.93
C GLU A 20 -29.70 15.48 17.61
N GLU A 21 -30.88 16.11 17.66
CA GLU A 21 -31.61 16.54 16.45
C GLU A 21 -30.76 17.47 15.58
N LEU A 22 -30.12 18.49 16.18
CA LEU A 22 -29.22 19.40 15.46
C LEU A 22 -28.04 18.66 14.84
N ALA A 23 -27.46 17.69 15.54
CA ALA A 23 -26.39 16.87 14.98
C ALA A 23 -26.87 16.05 13.80
N GLU A 24 -28.10 15.51 13.86
CA GLU A 24 -28.69 14.76 12.76
C GLU A 24 -29.06 15.67 11.57
N GLU A 25 -29.58 16.87 11.83
CA GLU A 25 -29.86 17.87 10.79
C GLU A 25 -28.61 18.23 9.97
N VAL A 26 -27.43 18.24 10.62
CA VAL A 26 -26.14 18.46 9.92
C VAL A 26 -25.65 17.20 9.23
N TYR A 27 -25.79 16.04 9.87
CA TYR A 27 -25.22 14.77 9.40
C TYR A 27 -26.01 14.13 8.25
N ALA A 28 -27.36 14.08 8.35
CA ALA A 28 -28.20 13.35 7.42
C ALA A 28 -28.05 13.78 5.93
N PRO A 29 -27.87 15.08 5.59
CA PRO A 29 -27.59 15.46 4.21
C PRO A 29 -26.29 14.88 3.65
N PHE A 30 -25.24 14.76 4.48
CA PHE A 30 -23.99 14.13 4.08
C PHE A 30 -24.19 12.63 3.84
N GLU A 31 -24.81 11.93 4.76
CA GLU A 31 -25.10 10.50 4.64
C GLU A 31 -25.91 10.19 3.38
N GLN A 32 -26.97 10.98 3.10
CA GLN A 32 -27.78 10.82 1.89
C GLN A 32 -26.96 11.04 0.61
N MET A 33 -26.10 12.04 0.62
CA MET A 33 -25.19 12.32 -0.51
C MET A 33 -24.21 11.16 -0.71
N TRP A 34 -23.59 10.65 0.35
CA TRP A 34 -22.64 9.54 0.28
C TRP A 34 -23.29 8.27 -0.25
N LYS A 35 -24.43 7.88 0.30
CA LYS A 35 -25.22 6.73 -0.18
C LYS A 35 -25.52 6.84 -1.66
N LYS A 36 -25.96 8.04 -2.12
CA LYS A 36 -26.24 8.25 -3.53
C LYS A 36 -24.98 8.15 -4.41
N ILE A 37 -23.82 8.62 -3.94
CA ILE A 37 -22.56 8.49 -4.66
C ILE A 37 -22.14 7.01 -4.72
N GLU A 38 -22.24 6.29 -3.63
CA GLU A 38 -21.93 4.86 -3.57
C GLU A 38 -22.82 4.04 -4.51
N ASP A 39 -24.15 4.29 -4.48
CA ASP A 39 -25.12 3.56 -5.30
C ASP A 39 -24.97 3.83 -6.79
N VAL A 40 -24.72 5.10 -7.18
CA VAL A 40 -24.75 5.52 -8.58
C VAL A 40 -23.37 5.42 -9.25
N TYR A 41 -22.32 5.87 -8.56
CA TYR A 41 -20.98 5.99 -9.15
C TYR A 41 -20.04 4.86 -8.76
N GLN A 42 -20.31 4.16 -7.67
CA GLN A 42 -19.52 3.01 -7.18
C GLN A 42 -18.01 3.30 -7.10
N CYS A 43 -17.65 4.55 -6.80
CA CYS A 43 -16.26 5.01 -6.72
C CYS A 43 -15.85 5.30 -5.27
N PRO A 44 -14.54 5.34 -4.95
CA PRO A 44 -14.07 5.78 -3.65
C PRO A 44 -14.52 7.21 -3.35
N VAL A 45 -15.00 7.44 -2.14
CA VAL A 45 -15.37 8.75 -1.62
C VAL A 45 -14.32 9.22 -0.63
N ILE A 46 -13.80 10.43 -0.81
CA ILE A 46 -12.91 11.08 0.17
C ILE A 46 -13.66 12.26 0.76
N GLN A 47 -14.00 12.16 2.04
CA GLN A 47 -14.75 13.17 2.77
C GLN A 47 -13.87 13.90 3.76
N ASN A 48 -13.83 15.23 3.69
CA ASN A 48 -13.25 16.03 4.75
C ASN A 48 -14.14 15.98 5.99
N ASN A 49 -13.57 15.69 7.15
CA ASN A 49 -14.24 15.95 8.42
C ASN A 49 -14.21 17.46 8.75
N PHE A 50 -14.65 17.86 9.92
CA PHE A 50 -14.68 19.27 10.33
C PHE A 50 -13.42 19.61 11.14
N GLU A 51 -12.83 20.75 10.85
CA GLU A 51 -11.79 21.38 11.64
C GLU A 51 -12.33 21.86 13.00
N PRO A 52 -11.50 21.97 14.06
CA PRO A 52 -11.91 22.57 15.32
C PRO A 52 -12.37 24.03 15.10
N PRO A 53 -13.34 24.51 15.91
CA PRO A 53 -13.76 25.90 15.81
C PRO A 53 -12.59 26.82 16.20
N PHE A 54 -12.41 27.94 15.49
CA PHE A 54 -11.29 28.84 15.73
C PHE A 54 -11.44 29.65 17.05
N TYR A 55 -12.61 29.58 17.71
CA TYR A 55 -12.84 30.12 19.04
C TYR A 55 -13.81 29.25 19.85
N ARG A 56 -13.71 29.31 21.15
CA ARG A 56 -14.52 28.59 22.11
C ARG A 56 -15.34 29.54 22.93
N LEU A 57 -16.67 29.43 22.93
CA LEU A 57 -17.55 30.34 23.67
C LEU A 57 -17.47 30.09 25.18
N LEU A 58 -17.33 28.82 25.58
CA LEU A 58 -17.30 28.38 26.97
C LEU A 58 -15.88 28.17 27.53
N GLY A 59 -14.85 28.62 26.80
CA GLY A 59 -13.47 28.34 27.18
C GLY A 59 -13.20 26.82 27.22
N ASN A 60 -12.63 26.31 28.33
CA ASN A 60 -12.33 24.87 28.46
C ASN A 60 -13.58 24.00 28.61
N ALA A 61 -14.68 24.53 29.13
CA ALA A 61 -15.94 23.81 29.24
C ALA A 61 -16.57 23.48 27.88
N ASP A 62 -16.18 24.18 26.79
CA ASP A 62 -16.65 23.96 25.42
C ASP A 62 -16.40 22.53 24.92
N PHE A 63 -15.39 21.85 25.45
CA PHE A 63 -15.10 20.45 25.14
C PHE A 63 -16.06 19.48 25.85
N ALA A 64 -16.38 19.74 27.11
CA ALA A 64 -17.15 18.81 27.94
C ALA A 64 -18.66 19.02 27.84
N GLU A 65 -19.08 20.27 27.72
CA GLU A 65 -20.51 20.61 27.72
C GLU A 65 -21.19 20.23 26.39
N PRO A 66 -22.37 19.57 26.43
CA PRO A 66 -23.06 19.12 25.22
C PRO A 66 -23.42 20.23 24.22
N TYR A 67 -23.64 21.44 24.71
CA TYR A 67 -23.89 22.65 23.91
C TYR A 67 -22.62 23.41 23.51
N GLY A 68 -21.44 22.91 23.87
CA GLY A 68 -20.16 23.47 23.44
C GLY A 68 -19.93 23.23 21.95
N ARG A 69 -19.44 24.23 21.23
CA ARG A 69 -19.15 24.11 19.78
C ARG A 69 -18.13 23.04 19.47
N LEU A 70 -17.07 22.95 20.27
CA LEU A 70 -16.04 21.94 20.11
C LEU A 70 -16.60 20.52 20.36
N ASN A 71 -17.44 20.36 21.40
CA ASN A 71 -18.13 19.11 21.68
C ASN A 71 -18.99 18.68 20.49
N PHE A 72 -19.78 19.62 19.97
CA PHE A 72 -20.68 19.35 18.84
C PHE A 72 -19.93 18.93 17.58
N ILE A 73 -18.83 19.60 17.24
CA ILE A 73 -17.98 19.22 16.09
C ILE A 73 -17.37 17.83 16.30
N ASN A 74 -16.89 17.51 17.50
CA ASN A 74 -16.36 16.18 17.79
C ASN A 74 -17.43 15.08 17.64
N ARG A 75 -18.69 15.35 18.01
CA ARG A 75 -19.80 14.41 17.76
C ARG A 75 -20.04 14.20 16.28
N LEU A 76 -20.03 15.25 15.46
CA LEU A 76 -20.19 15.13 14.01
C LEU A 76 -19.03 14.34 13.39
N ASN A 77 -17.81 14.62 13.79
CA ASN A 77 -16.62 13.90 13.31
C ASN A 77 -16.68 12.42 13.74
N ALA A 78 -17.19 12.10 14.94
CA ALA A 78 -17.42 10.72 15.36
C ALA A 78 -18.47 10.00 14.49
N LYS A 79 -19.57 10.68 14.10
CA LYS A 79 -20.56 10.12 13.15
C LYS A 79 -19.91 9.85 11.78
N PHE A 80 -19.07 10.74 11.27
CA PHE A 80 -18.32 10.54 10.02
C PHE A 80 -17.37 9.33 10.11
N ALA A 81 -16.64 9.22 11.22
CA ALA A 81 -15.75 8.10 11.46
C ALA A 81 -16.52 6.76 11.56
N ALA A 82 -17.68 6.75 12.22
CA ALA A 82 -18.53 5.57 12.29
C ALA A 82 -19.06 5.14 10.91
N TYR A 83 -19.42 6.09 10.05
CA TYR A 83 -19.79 5.79 8.67
C TYR A 83 -18.63 5.16 7.91
N ALA A 84 -17.44 5.74 8.00
CA ALA A 84 -16.24 5.22 7.34
C ALA A 84 -15.88 3.80 7.78
N GLN A 85 -16.08 3.44 9.06
CA GLN A 85 -15.83 2.09 9.56
C GLN A 85 -16.75 1.03 8.92
N GLY A 86 -17.97 1.42 8.53
CA GLY A 86 -18.93 0.54 7.87
C GLY A 86 -18.80 0.48 6.34
N HIS A 87 -18.04 1.39 5.72
CA HIS A 87 -18.01 1.59 4.26
C HIS A 87 -16.58 1.60 3.73
N LYS A 88 -16.11 0.48 3.20
CA LYS A 88 -14.70 0.25 2.79
C LYS A 88 -14.15 1.23 1.75
N ASN A 89 -15.03 1.78 0.90
CA ASN A 89 -14.65 2.75 -0.14
C ASN A 89 -14.84 4.21 0.31
N PHE A 90 -15.14 4.42 1.59
CA PHE A 90 -15.32 5.75 2.17
C PHE A 90 -14.12 6.10 3.06
N LEU A 91 -13.44 7.17 2.74
CA LEU A 91 -12.19 7.60 3.37
C LEU A 91 -12.36 8.99 3.98
N ILE A 92 -11.80 9.19 5.15
CA ILE A 92 -11.76 10.51 5.80
C ILE A 92 -10.44 11.21 5.44
N ASN A 93 -10.55 12.42 4.90
CA ASN A 93 -9.44 13.38 4.91
C ASN A 93 -9.53 14.16 6.23
N ASP A 94 -8.65 13.82 7.19
CA ASP A 94 -8.74 14.33 8.57
C ASP A 94 -8.27 15.77 8.69
N ILE A 95 -9.18 16.69 8.36
CA ILE A 95 -8.96 18.14 8.47
C ILE A 95 -8.86 18.56 9.94
N ASN A 96 -9.47 17.82 10.86
CA ASN A 96 -9.39 18.12 12.29
C ASN A 96 -7.95 18.00 12.79
N TYR A 97 -7.29 16.87 12.48
CA TYR A 97 -5.89 16.66 12.81
C TYR A 97 -4.97 17.65 12.08
N LEU A 98 -5.17 17.82 10.76
CA LEU A 98 -4.36 18.70 9.93
C LEU A 98 -4.41 20.17 10.44
N ALA A 99 -5.61 20.69 10.72
CA ALA A 99 -5.79 22.03 11.26
C ALA A 99 -5.16 22.19 12.65
N SER A 100 -5.21 21.13 13.48
CA SER A 100 -4.58 21.13 14.81
C SER A 100 -3.05 21.19 14.70
N CYS A 101 -2.44 20.42 13.79
CA CYS A 101 -1.00 20.44 13.53
C CYS A 101 -0.52 21.77 12.93
N TYR A 102 -1.30 22.34 12.00
CA TYR A 102 -1.00 23.64 11.39
C TYR A 102 -1.12 24.80 12.41
N GLY A 103 -1.97 24.61 13.40
CA GLY A 103 -2.39 25.56 14.41
C GLY A 103 -3.74 26.19 14.03
N VAL A 104 -4.78 25.90 14.82
CA VAL A 104 -6.17 26.28 14.56
C VAL A 104 -6.35 27.78 14.27
N GLN A 105 -5.60 28.64 15.00
CA GLN A 105 -5.64 30.09 14.77
C GLN A 105 -5.02 30.52 13.44
N LYS A 106 -3.97 29.83 12.99
CA LYS A 106 -3.34 30.07 11.66
C LYS A 106 -4.14 29.45 10.52
N TRP A 107 -4.86 28.36 10.80
CA TRP A 107 -5.74 27.71 9.84
C TRP A 107 -6.91 28.59 9.47
N ALA A 108 -7.51 29.28 10.45
CA ALA A 108 -8.67 30.14 10.24
C ALA A 108 -8.26 31.52 9.71
N GLU A 109 -8.84 31.93 8.59
CA GLU A 109 -8.66 33.27 7.99
C GLU A 109 -10.02 33.98 7.84
N PRO A 110 -10.47 34.72 8.90
CA PRO A 110 -11.81 35.31 8.91
C PRO A 110 -12.09 36.25 7.75
N LEU A 111 -11.10 37.07 7.34
CA LEU A 111 -11.29 38.01 6.25
C LEU A 111 -11.60 37.29 4.93
N TYR A 112 -10.82 36.31 4.56
CA TYR A 112 -11.02 35.57 3.31
C TYR A 112 -12.25 34.66 3.35
N TRP A 113 -12.63 34.19 4.53
CA TRP A 113 -13.94 33.54 4.67
C TRP A 113 -15.10 34.47 4.31
N HIS A 114 -15.08 35.68 4.82
CA HIS A 114 -16.15 36.65 4.50
C HIS A 114 -16.13 37.12 3.04
N MET A 115 -14.93 37.37 2.48
CA MET A 115 -14.76 37.81 1.08
C MET A 115 -15.00 36.70 0.07
N TYR A 116 -14.44 35.53 0.29
CA TYR A 116 -14.31 34.45 -0.73
C TYR A 116 -14.82 33.10 -0.30
N LYS A 117 -15.27 32.93 0.95
CA LYS A 117 -15.68 31.65 1.53
C LYS A 117 -14.55 30.60 1.59
N TYR A 118 -13.31 31.03 1.74
CA TYR A 118 -12.21 30.13 1.95
C TYR A 118 -12.29 29.47 3.33
N ALA A 119 -12.32 28.14 3.35
CA ALA A 119 -12.49 27.36 4.58
C ALA A 119 -11.22 27.31 5.43
N CYS A 120 -10.05 27.58 4.84
CA CYS A 120 -8.77 27.70 5.52
C CYS A 120 -7.96 28.88 4.96
N ALA A 121 -6.88 29.23 5.64
CA ALA A 121 -5.91 30.21 5.16
C ALA A 121 -5.30 29.74 3.83
N ILE A 122 -4.99 30.67 2.93
CA ILE A 122 -4.39 30.36 1.62
C ILE A 122 -3.08 29.59 1.79
N GLN A 123 -2.29 29.95 2.80
CA GLN A 123 -1.01 29.31 3.12
C GLN A 123 -1.16 27.86 3.63
N ALA A 124 -2.35 27.47 4.09
CA ALA A 124 -2.66 26.10 4.51
C ALA A 124 -3.14 25.20 3.34
N ILE A 125 -3.48 25.78 2.17
CA ILE A 125 -3.95 25.01 1.01
C ILE A 125 -2.92 23.98 0.53
N PRO A 126 -1.61 24.24 0.45
CA PRO A 126 -0.62 23.23 0.09
C PRO A 126 -0.63 22.01 1.03
N GLU A 127 -0.73 22.21 2.34
CA GLU A 127 -0.83 21.13 3.33
C GLU A 127 -2.09 20.28 3.12
N LEU A 128 -3.23 20.93 2.93
CA LEU A 128 -4.49 20.27 2.62
C LEU A 128 -4.41 19.44 1.32
N ALA A 129 -3.86 20.03 0.26
CA ALA A 129 -3.72 19.38 -1.04
C ALA A 129 -2.75 18.19 -0.96
N TYR A 130 -1.67 18.32 -0.20
CA TYR A 130 -0.68 17.28 0.00
C TYR A 130 -1.27 16.09 0.77
N ASN A 131 -1.99 16.35 1.87
CA ASN A 131 -2.68 15.32 2.63
C ASN A 131 -3.67 14.53 1.76
N LEU A 132 -4.50 15.26 0.99
CA LEU A 132 -5.44 14.64 0.04
C LEU A 132 -4.70 13.81 -1.03
N ALA A 133 -3.58 14.32 -1.56
CA ALA A 133 -2.78 13.61 -2.55
C ALA A 133 -2.19 12.30 -2.00
N ASN A 134 -1.82 12.24 -0.71
CA ASN A 134 -1.34 11.02 -0.07
C ASN A 134 -2.44 9.94 0.02
N ILE A 135 -3.68 10.34 0.38
CA ILE A 135 -4.84 9.44 0.35
C ILE A 135 -5.05 8.88 -1.07
N ILE A 136 -5.05 9.76 -2.09
CA ILE A 136 -5.21 9.36 -3.50
C ILE A 136 -4.08 8.41 -3.93
N LYS A 137 -2.83 8.71 -3.58
CA LYS A 137 -1.69 7.81 -3.84
C LYS A 137 -1.91 6.43 -3.23
N SER A 138 -2.42 6.38 -1.99
CA SER A 138 -2.69 5.13 -1.29
C SER A 138 -3.77 4.31 -1.98
N ILE A 139 -4.88 4.93 -2.40
CA ILE A 139 -5.96 4.27 -3.17
C ILE A 139 -5.38 3.57 -4.41
N TYR A 140 -4.46 4.24 -5.13
CA TYR A 140 -3.85 3.69 -6.34
C TYR A 140 -2.55 2.89 -6.09
N GLY A 141 -2.28 2.48 -4.85
CA GLY A 141 -1.14 1.64 -4.50
C GLY A 141 0.22 2.23 -4.81
N LYS A 142 0.33 3.57 -4.79
CA LYS A 142 1.57 4.31 -5.06
C LYS A 142 2.35 4.67 -3.79
N ASN A 143 2.03 4.05 -2.66
CA ASN A 143 2.76 4.21 -1.41
C ASN A 143 4.13 3.55 -1.48
N GLN A 144 5.05 4.06 -0.69
CA GLN A 144 6.30 3.40 -0.41
C GLN A 144 6.06 2.08 0.35
N LYS A 145 7.05 1.19 0.34
CA LYS A 145 6.93 -0.16 0.92
C LYS A 145 8.01 -0.46 1.95
N ALA A 146 9.13 0.25 1.89
CA ALA A 146 10.27 -0.03 2.74
C ALA A 146 11.01 1.23 3.16
N PHE A 147 11.52 1.20 4.39
CA PHE A 147 12.56 2.08 4.85
C PHE A 147 13.94 1.51 4.50
N VAL A 148 14.85 2.38 4.08
CA VAL A 148 16.29 2.14 3.99
C VAL A 148 16.94 3.09 4.98
N LEU A 149 17.45 2.57 6.06
CA LEU A 149 17.86 3.32 7.24
C LEU A 149 19.36 3.34 7.37
N ASP A 150 19.95 4.51 7.58
CA ASP A 150 21.28 4.60 8.14
C ASP A 150 21.25 4.23 9.63
N LEU A 151 22.42 4.06 10.24
CA LEU A 151 22.59 3.66 11.64
C LEU A 151 23.08 4.83 12.50
N ASP A 152 24.33 5.26 12.29
CA ASP A 152 24.99 6.28 13.10
C ASP A 152 24.25 7.62 12.98
N ASN A 153 23.95 8.26 14.11
CA ASN A 153 23.15 9.49 14.22
C ASN A 153 21.76 9.42 13.56
N THR A 154 21.32 8.21 13.16
CA THR A 154 19.99 7.95 12.61
C THR A 154 19.17 7.00 13.49
N LEU A 155 19.68 5.80 13.81
CA LEU A 155 19.02 4.88 14.75
C LEU A 155 19.54 5.00 16.18
N TRP A 156 20.69 5.59 16.37
CA TRP A 156 21.28 5.94 17.66
C TRP A 156 22.16 7.19 17.50
N GLY A 157 22.49 7.84 18.60
CA GLY A 157 23.43 8.96 18.60
C GLY A 157 24.87 8.47 18.72
N GLY A 158 25.77 9.11 17.98
CA GLY A 158 27.19 8.74 17.91
C GLY A 158 27.52 7.83 16.75
N VAL A 159 28.78 7.48 16.63
CA VAL A 159 29.36 6.65 15.56
C VAL A 159 29.89 5.36 16.20
N VAL A 160 29.21 4.24 15.93
CA VAL A 160 29.50 2.98 16.63
C VAL A 160 30.92 2.47 16.38
N GLY A 161 31.50 2.75 15.22
CA GLY A 161 32.88 2.40 14.90
C GLY A 161 33.95 3.15 15.70
N ASP A 162 33.66 4.39 16.08
CA ASP A 162 34.57 5.28 16.82
C ASP A 162 34.31 5.22 18.35
N ASP A 163 33.03 5.27 18.74
CA ASP A 163 32.62 5.35 20.13
C ASP A 163 32.55 3.97 20.81
N GLY A 164 32.36 2.92 20.01
CA GLY A 164 32.07 1.57 20.49
C GLY A 164 30.58 1.38 20.84
N ALA A 165 30.09 0.16 20.70
CA ALA A 165 28.67 -0.15 20.90
C ALA A 165 28.16 0.23 22.31
N ASP A 166 28.99 0.21 23.34
CA ASP A 166 28.57 0.54 24.70
C ASP A 166 28.37 2.06 24.93
N ASN A 167 28.93 2.90 24.08
CA ASN A 167 28.92 4.36 24.26
C ASN A 167 27.98 5.10 23.31
N ILE A 168 27.36 4.44 22.33
CA ILE A 168 26.35 5.07 21.50
C ILE A 168 25.11 5.45 22.32
N GLU A 169 24.47 6.55 21.97
CA GLU A 169 23.30 7.07 22.70
C GLU A 169 22.00 6.39 22.22
N ILE A 170 21.51 5.46 23.01
CA ILE A 170 20.24 4.76 22.86
C ILE A 170 19.72 4.33 24.24
N GLY A 171 18.43 4.08 24.39
CA GLY A 171 17.85 3.65 25.67
C GLY A 171 17.24 4.80 26.45
N GLN A 172 17.12 4.63 27.77
CA GLN A 172 16.36 5.55 28.65
C GLN A 172 17.24 6.46 29.52
N GLU A 173 18.57 6.33 29.43
CA GLU A 173 19.48 7.00 30.34
C GLU A 173 19.69 8.49 30.02
N THR A 174 19.62 8.86 28.75
CA THR A 174 19.77 10.25 28.31
C THR A 174 18.57 10.73 27.51
N PRO A 175 18.26 12.04 27.49
CA PRO A 175 17.19 12.58 26.63
C PRO A 175 17.41 12.26 25.15
N THR A 176 18.62 12.32 24.66
CA THR A 176 18.99 11.99 23.28
C THR A 176 18.75 10.51 23.01
N GLY A 177 19.20 9.62 23.92
CA GLY A 177 18.94 8.18 23.80
C GLY A 177 17.46 7.85 23.77
N GLN A 178 16.63 8.55 24.54
CA GLN A 178 15.18 8.40 24.54
C GLN A 178 14.57 8.79 23.18
N LEU A 179 15.02 9.87 22.53
CA LEU A 179 14.56 10.27 21.21
C LEU A 179 14.83 9.19 20.14
N TYR A 180 16.02 8.60 20.15
CA TYR A 180 16.34 7.51 19.23
C TYR A 180 15.54 6.24 19.56
N SER A 181 15.32 5.93 20.83
CA SER A 181 14.48 4.79 21.24
C SER A 181 13.02 4.98 20.80
N GLU A 182 12.47 6.20 20.91
CA GLU A 182 11.13 6.53 20.42
C GLU A 182 11.06 6.39 18.89
N PHE A 183 12.08 6.86 18.18
CA PHE A 183 12.16 6.70 16.73
C PHE A 183 12.24 5.23 16.31
N GLN A 184 13.06 4.41 16.96
CA GLN A 184 13.06 2.97 16.73
C GLN A 184 11.70 2.32 17.01
N GLY A 185 11.00 2.76 18.07
CA GLY A 185 9.63 2.34 18.37
C GLY A 185 8.63 2.68 17.26
N TYR A 186 8.73 3.89 16.70
CA TYR A 186 7.94 4.33 15.54
C TYR A 186 8.18 3.45 14.32
N LEU A 187 9.44 3.15 14.00
CA LEU A 187 9.80 2.27 12.89
C LEU A 187 9.30 0.83 13.11
N LYS A 188 9.37 0.32 14.35
CA LYS A 188 8.86 -1.00 14.70
C LYS A 188 7.36 -1.10 14.56
N ALA A 189 6.62 -0.07 14.97
CA ALA A 189 5.17 0.01 14.74
C ALA A 189 4.83 0.00 13.23
N HIS A 190 5.61 0.67 12.39
CA HIS A 190 5.45 0.61 10.93
C HIS A 190 5.73 -0.79 10.38
N LYS A 191 6.73 -1.50 10.92
CA LYS A 191 6.98 -2.90 10.55
C LYS A 191 5.78 -3.78 10.84
N ASP A 192 5.10 -3.57 11.98
CA ASP A 192 3.89 -4.32 12.35
C ASP A 192 2.70 -4.03 11.40
N LEU A 193 2.70 -2.86 10.75
CA LEU A 193 1.78 -2.54 9.64
C LEU A 193 2.24 -3.12 8.28
N GLY A 194 3.33 -3.88 8.26
CA GLY A 194 3.85 -4.53 7.06
C GLY A 194 4.80 -3.66 6.23
N ILE A 195 5.32 -2.57 6.78
CA ILE A 195 6.39 -1.81 6.14
C ILE A 195 7.71 -2.54 6.37
N LEU A 196 8.51 -2.68 5.32
CA LEU A 196 9.78 -3.40 5.38
C LEU A 196 10.87 -2.50 5.95
N LEU A 197 11.74 -3.05 6.80
CA LEU A 197 12.90 -2.33 7.33
C LEU A 197 14.17 -2.93 6.73
N THR A 198 15.08 -2.05 6.28
CA THR A 198 16.42 -2.40 5.79
C THR A 198 17.45 -1.41 6.30
N VAL A 199 18.69 -1.85 6.37
CA VAL A 199 19.84 -1.02 6.77
C VAL A 199 20.72 -0.75 5.57
N ASN A 200 21.22 0.50 5.49
CA ASN A 200 22.25 0.92 4.54
C ASN A 200 23.19 1.91 5.22
N SER A 201 24.25 1.41 5.81
CA SER A 201 25.20 2.20 6.61
C SER A 201 26.64 2.03 6.13
N LYS A 202 27.41 3.10 6.15
CA LYS A 202 28.86 3.08 5.97
C LYS A 202 29.52 2.68 7.29
N ASN A 203 29.61 1.39 7.51
CA ASN A 203 30.12 0.81 8.74
C ASN A 203 30.66 -0.59 8.49
N ASP A 204 31.47 -1.11 9.40
CA ASP A 204 31.78 -2.53 9.41
C ASP A 204 30.58 -3.32 9.95
N GLU A 205 30.27 -4.45 9.34
CA GLU A 205 29.10 -5.26 9.69
C GLU A 205 29.10 -5.67 11.17
N GLU A 206 30.26 -6.00 11.72
CA GLU A 206 30.43 -6.38 13.13
C GLU A 206 29.99 -5.25 14.07
N ASN A 207 30.43 -4.01 13.78
CA ASN A 207 30.07 -2.83 14.56
C ASN A 207 28.57 -2.51 14.45
N ALA A 208 28.02 -2.57 13.24
CA ALA A 208 26.59 -2.38 13.00
C ALA A 208 25.73 -3.37 13.80
N LEU A 209 26.10 -4.66 13.75
CA LEU A 209 25.43 -5.70 14.50
C LEU A 209 25.60 -5.55 16.00
N ALA A 210 26.75 -5.11 16.49
CA ALA A 210 26.99 -4.83 17.91
C ALA A 210 26.05 -3.72 18.43
N GLY A 211 25.90 -2.61 17.67
CA GLY A 211 24.96 -1.54 18.00
C GLY A 211 23.50 -2.00 18.04
N LEU A 212 23.07 -2.77 17.04
CA LEU A 212 21.71 -3.33 16.98
C LEU A 212 21.43 -4.37 18.08
N ASN A 213 22.44 -5.09 18.53
CA ASN A 213 22.31 -6.10 19.58
C ASN A 213 22.31 -5.54 21.01
N ARG A 214 22.55 -4.24 21.19
CA ARG A 214 22.49 -3.64 22.52
C ARG A 214 21.18 -4.00 23.23
N PRO A 215 21.19 -4.31 24.54
CA PRO A 215 19.98 -4.71 25.30
C PRO A 215 18.87 -3.67 25.23
N ASP A 216 19.22 -2.39 25.27
CA ASP A 216 18.33 -1.22 25.25
C ASP A 216 17.89 -0.75 23.86
N SER A 217 18.44 -1.33 22.78
CA SER A 217 17.95 -1.10 21.43
C SER A 217 16.56 -1.72 21.24
N VAL A 218 15.61 -0.96 20.69
CA VAL A 218 14.23 -1.42 20.41
C VAL A 218 14.18 -2.28 19.15
N LEU A 219 14.93 -1.90 18.12
CA LEU A 219 15.11 -2.67 16.89
C LEU A 219 16.31 -3.60 17.04
N LYS A 220 16.12 -4.84 16.61
CA LYS A 220 17.14 -5.90 16.62
C LYS A 220 17.48 -6.30 15.20
N PRO A 221 18.61 -6.97 14.94
CA PRO A 221 18.97 -7.44 13.60
C PRO A 221 17.85 -8.19 12.88
N ASP A 222 17.06 -9.00 13.60
CA ASP A 222 15.94 -9.77 13.05
C ASP A 222 14.74 -8.91 12.62
N ASP A 223 14.71 -7.63 12.96
CA ASP A 223 13.70 -6.70 12.49
C ASP A 223 13.96 -6.24 11.05
N PHE A 224 15.17 -6.41 10.56
CA PHE A 224 15.58 -5.99 9.22
C PHE A 224 15.62 -7.17 8.24
N LEU A 225 15.11 -6.95 7.04
CA LEU A 225 15.14 -7.95 5.96
C LEU A 225 16.49 -8.03 5.26
N VAL A 226 17.16 -6.89 5.14
CA VAL A 226 18.47 -6.74 4.52
C VAL A 226 19.28 -5.76 5.34
N ILE A 227 20.51 -6.13 5.68
CA ILE A 227 21.50 -5.26 6.34
C ILE A 227 22.68 -5.09 5.38
N LYS A 228 22.91 -3.86 4.90
CA LYS A 228 24.08 -3.47 4.13
C LYS A 228 24.92 -2.54 4.98
N ALA A 229 25.80 -3.10 5.78
CA ALA A 229 26.81 -2.37 6.53
C ALA A 229 28.15 -2.61 5.83
N ASN A 230 28.58 -1.68 5.00
CA ASN A 230 29.80 -1.75 4.23
C ASN A 230 30.20 -0.34 3.75
N TRP A 231 31.39 -0.20 3.14
CA TRP A 231 31.94 1.07 2.68
C TRP A 231 31.60 1.41 1.22
N GLU A 232 30.68 0.67 0.61
CA GLU A 232 30.17 0.98 -0.72
C GLU A 232 29.29 2.24 -0.71
N ASN A 233 29.08 2.83 -1.90
CA ASN A 233 28.20 3.98 -2.04
C ASN A 233 26.75 3.60 -1.70
N LYS A 234 26.05 4.47 -0.97
CA LYS A 234 24.68 4.21 -0.50
C LYS A 234 23.70 4.02 -1.64
N ASP A 235 23.85 4.71 -2.77
CA ASP A 235 23.02 4.52 -3.96
C ASP A 235 23.14 3.11 -4.54
N ARG A 236 24.34 2.51 -4.57
CA ARG A 236 24.56 1.13 -5.00
C ARG A 236 23.89 0.13 -4.05
N ASN A 237 24.10 0.30 -2.76
CA ASN A 237 23.44 -0.54 -1.76
C ASN A 237 21.91 -0.46 -1.86
N ILE A 238 21.33 0.74 -2.10
CA ILE A 238 19.90 0.91 -2.32
C ILE A 238 19.43 0.12 -3.54
N ALA A 239 20.17 0.16 -4.65
CA ALA A 239 19.86 -0.62 -5.84
C ALA A 239 19.90 -2.14 -5.57
N GLU A 240 20.86 -2.61 -4.76
CA GLU A 240 20.94 -4.00 -4.34
C GLU A 240 19.77 -4.40 -3.41
N ILE A 241 19.46 -3.58 -2.42
CA ILE A 241 18.30 -3.79 -1.52
C ILE A 241 17.00 -3.91 -2.35
N ALA A 242 16.78 -2.99 -3.29
CA ALA A 242 15.61 -3.03 -4.17
C ALA A 242 15.55 -4.35 -4.98
N ARG A 243 16.70 -4.80 -5.50
CA ARG A 243 16.83 -6.08 -6.23
C ARG A 243 16.59 -7.28 -5.32
N GLU A 244 17.17 -7.28 -4.11
CA GLU A 244 16.98 -8.36 -3.14
C GLU A 244 15.54 -8.46 -2.64
N LEU A 245 14.85 -7.35 -2.46
CA LEU A 245 13.45 -7.33 -2.10
C LEU A 245 12.50 -7.50 -3.31
N ASN A 246 13.04 -7.44 -4.54
CA ASN A 246 12.25 -7.46 -5.78
C ASN A 246 11.17 -6.37 -5.80
N ILE A 247 11.53 -5.14 -5.42
CA ILE A 247 10.67 -3.96 -5.46
C ILE A 247 11.34 -2.82 -6.23
N GLY A 248 10.54 -1.91 -6.77
CA GLY A 248 11.08 -0.72 -7.45
C GLY A 248 11.73 0.24 -6.44
N THR A 249 12.75 0.97 -6.87
CA THR A 249 13.41 2.00 -6.05
C THR A 249 12.43 3.12 -5.64
N ASP A 250 11.40 3.36 -6.44
CA ASP A 250 10.30 4.29 -6.14
C ASP A 250 9.40 3.85 -4.97
N SER A 251 9.61 2.65 -4.45
CA SER A 251 8.92 2.12 -3.27
C SER A 251 9.74 2.30 -1.97
N LEU A 252 10.91 2.95 -2.05
CA LEU A 252 11.85 3.10 -0.94
C LEU A 252 11.81 4.51 -0.34
N VAL A 253 12.02 4.58 0.98
CA VAL A 253 12.28 5.81 1.74
C VAL A 253 13.65 5.67 2.37
N PHE A 254 14.60 6.48 1.93
CA PHE A 254 15.96 6.52 2.47
C PHE A 254 16.05 7.58 3.56
N VAL A 255 16.41 7.16 4.76
CA VAL A 255 16.52 8.01 5.96
C VAL A 255 17.98 8.00 6.44
N ASP A 256 18.59 9.16 6.46
CA ASP A 256 20.00 9.35 6.75
C ASP A 256 20.19 10.77 7.33
N ASP A 257 20.95 10.92 8.43
CA ASP A 257 21.23 12.21 9.06
C ASP A 257 22.17 13.09 8.23
N ASN A 258 23.06 12.44 7.44
CA ASN A 258 24.07 13.13 6.66
C ASN A 258 23.50 13.77 5.39
N PRO A 259 23.46 15.12 5.27
CA PRO A 259 22.91 15.80 4.11
C PRO A 259 23.66 15.51 2.81
N ALA A 260 24.97 15.17 2.87
CA ALA A 260 25.75 14.85 1.69
C ALA A 260 25.32 13.50 1.09
N GLU A 261 25.08 12.48 1.93
CA GLU A 261 24.60 11.17 1.50
C GLU A 261 23.16 11.29 0.94
N ARG A 262 22.29 12.05 1.60
CA ARG A 262 20.95 12.32 1.09
C ARG A 262 20.97 12.96 -0.30
N HIS A 263 21.81 13.99 -0.48
CA HIS A 263 21.93 14.69 -1.77
C HIS A 263 22.45 13.78 -2.89
N ILE A 264 23.41 12.90 -2.58
CA ILE A 264 23.91 11.91 -3.55
C ILE A 264 22.78 10.97 -3.99
N VAL A 265 22.00 10.44 -3.03
CA VAL A 265 20.90 9.52 -3.33
C VAL A 265 19.79 10.24 -4.12
N GLU A 266 19.42 11.46 -3.77
CA GLU A 266 18.46 12.26 -4.54
C GLU A 266 18.89 12.48 -5.98
N ALA A 267 20.16 12.81 -6.20
CA ALA A 267 20.71 13.07 -7.53
C ALA A 267 20.82 11.80 -8.38
N GLN A 268 21.25 10.69 -7.80
CA GLN A 268 21.50 9.43 -8.53
C GLN A 268 20.25 8.55 -8.66
N MET A 269 19.30 8.68 -7.73
CA MET A 269 18.14 7.80 -7.62
C MET A 269 16.83 8.61 -7.44
N PRO A 270 16.39 9.36 -8.43
CA PRO A 270 15.24 10.29 -8.29
C PRO A 270 13.90 9.60 -7.95
N GLY A 271 13.84 8.27 -8.03
CA GLY A 271 12.68 7.49 -7.60
C GLY A 271 12.58 7.31 -6.09
N VAL A 272 13.73 7.26 -5.39
CA VAL A 272 13.79 7.07 -3.94
C VAL A 272 13.27 8.32 -3.23
N LYS A 273 12.52 8.14 -2.16
CA LYS A 273 12.08 9.26 -1.31
C LYS A 273 13.13 9.52 -0.25
N VAL A 274 13.59 10.76 -0.19
CA VAL A 274 14.62 11.19 0.76
C VAL A 274 14.05 12.33 1.60
N PRO A 275 13.56 12.05 2.82
CA PRO A 275 13.04 13.09 3.70
C PRO A 275 14.16 14.02 4.20
N GLU A 276 13.87 15.32 4.28
CA GLU A 276 14.78 16.28 4.86
C GLU A 276 14.70 16.23 6.39
N ILE A 277 15.35 15.25 7.01
CA ILE A 277 15.47 15.16 8.46
C ILE A 277 16.56 16.13 8.97
N LYS A 278 16.37 16.70 10.16
CA LYS A 278 17.29 17.71 10.73
C LYS A 278 17.96 17.23 12.01
N ASP A 279 17.15 16.90 12.98
CA ASP A 279 17.56 16.44 14.31
C ASP A 279 16.65 15.30 14.75
N ALA A 280 17.09 14.51 15.73
CA ALA A 280 16.38 13.32 16.18
C ALA A 280 14.96 13.64 16.69
N ALA A 281 14.73 14.81 17.28
CA ALA A 281 13.41 15.23 17.77
C ALA A 281 12.42 15.49 16.63
N SER A 282 12.89 15.74 15.40
CA SER A 282 12.05 16.03 14.25
C SER A 282 11.82 14.81 13.34
N PHE A 283 12.50 13.69 13.53
CA PHE A 283 12.44 12.53 12.61
C PHE A 283 11.02 12.01 12.45
N ILE A 284 10.36 11.69 13.55
CA ILE A 284 8.99 11.13 13.53
C ILE A 284 8.02 12.09 12.84
N THR A 285 8.01 13.36 13.23
CA THR A 285 7.07 14.35 12.67
C THR A 285 7.33 14.62 11.20
N THR A 286 8.59 14.56 10.75
CA THR A 286 8.96 14.72 9.34
C THR A 286 8.44 13.55 8.51
N LEU A 287 8.63 12.32 8.99
CA LEU A 287 8.17 11.11 8.29
C LEU A 287 6.65 10.97 8.30
N ASP A 288 6.01 11.25 9.43
CA ASP A 288 4.55 11.23 9.56
C ASP A 288 3.88 12.18 8.56
N ARG A 289 4.31 13.44 8.54
CA ARG A 289 3.75 14.44 7.62
C ARG A 289 4.03 14.18 6.16
N ALA A 290 5.11 13.48 5.84
CA ALA A 290 5.43 13.09 4.46
C ALA A 290 4.43 12.10 3.86
N GLY A 291 3.65 11.37 4.67
CA GLY A 291 2.58 10.47 4.23
C GLY A 291 3.07 9.37 3.28
N TYR A 292 4.31 8.93 3.44
CA TYR A 292 4.91 7.89 2.57
C TYR A 292 4.15 6.57 2.65
N PHE A 293 3.62 6.27 3.82
CA PHE A 293 2.99 4.99 4.15
C PHE A 293 1.51 5.16 4.51
N GLU A 294 0.83 6.13 3.88
CA GLU A 294 -0.60 6.39 4.08
C GLU A 294 -1.43 5.10 3.98
N VAL A 295 -2.30 4.86 4.96
CA VAL A 295 -3.11 3.63 5.05
C VAL A 295 -4.56 3.95 4.71
N THR A 296 -5.05 3.47 3.58
CA THR A 296 -6.47 3.54 3.19
C THR A 296 -7.19 2.21 3.37
N SER A 297 -6.45 1.12 3.45
CA SER A 297 -6.96 -0.22 3.77
C SER A 297 -5.83 -1.06 4.33
N LEU A 298 -6.12 -1.88 5.32
CA LEU A 298 -5.18 -2.81 5.92
C LEU A 298 -5.74 -4.24 5.79
N SER A 299 -5.07 -5.09 5.03
CA SER A 299 -5.43 -6.50 4.87
C SER A 299 -4.54 -7.40 5.73
N GLU A 300 -5.00 -8.63 6.00
CA GLU A 300 -4.15 -9.64 6.65
C GLU A 300 -2.84 -9.88 5.91
N ASP A 301 -2.86 -9.84 4.57
CA ASP A 301 -1.66 -9.96 3.74
C ASP A 301 -0.70 -8.77 3.91
N ASP A 302 -1.21 -7.56 4.21
CA ASP A 302 -0.36 -6.42 4.53
C ASP A 302 0.34 -6.64 5.87
N LEU A 303 -0.35 -7.13 6.89
CA LEU A 303 0.23 -7.46 8.20
C LEU A 303 1.27 -8.58 8.12
N LYS A 304 1.03 -9.61 7.30
CA LYS A 304 1.96 -10.73 7.10
C LYS A 304 3.09 -10.43 6.11
N ARG A 305 3.17 -9.22 5.57
CA ARG A 305 4.13 -8.87 4.51
C ARG A 305 5.59 -9.13 4.92
N ASN A 306 5.98 -8.76 6.13
CA ASN A 306 7.34 -8.97 6.63
C ASN A 306 7.71 -10.47 6.67
N GLU A 307 6.80 -11.33 7.13
CA GLU A 307 7.00 -12.79 7.15
C GLU A 307 7.17 -13.35 5.73
N MET A 308 6.32 -12.89 4.79
CA MET A 308 6.40 -13.30 3.39
C MET A 308 7.74 -12.89 2.75
N TYR A 309 8.27 -11.70 3.08
CA TYR A 309 9.57 -11.26 2.57
C TYR A 309 10.74 -12.01 3.24
N LYS A 310 10.67 -12.31 4.53
CA LYS A 310 11.64 -13.20 5.20
C LYS A 310 11.67 -14.56 4.52
N ALA A 311 10.52 -15.16 4.26
CA ALA A 311 10.43 -16.40 3.51
C ALA A 311 11.05 -16.29 2.10
N ASN A 312 10.92 -15.14 1.42
CA ASN A 312 11.56 -14.92 0.13
C ASN A 312 13.10 -14.85 0.22
N VAL A 313 13.64 -14.26 1.27
CA VAL A 313 15.08 -14.25 1.53
C VAL A 313 15.60 -15.70 1.71
N GLU A 314 14.90 -16.51 2.50
CA GLU A 314 15.28 -17.91 2.69
C GLU A 314 15.18 -18.74 1.40
N ARG A 315 14.15 -18.51 0.57
CA ARG A 315 14.02 -19.15 -0.75
C ARG A 315 15.21 -18.85 -1.65
N ARG A 316 15.71 -17.60 -1.66
CA ARG A 316 16.88 -17.23 -2.47
C ARG A 316 18.16 -17.86 -1.99
N LYS A 317 18.35 -17.95 -0.67
CA LYS A 317 19.51 -18.68 -0.10
C LYS A 317 19.48 -20.15 -0.55
N GLN A 318 18.30 -20.76 -0.57
CA GLN A 318 18.15 -22.12 -1.04
C GLN A 318 18.36 -22.24 -2.54
N GLU A 319 17.82 -21.32 -3.35
CA GLU A 319 18.01 -21.27 -4.83
C GLU A 319 19.47 -21.33 -5.20
N ALA A 320 20.33 -20.57 -4.50
CA ALA A 320 21.76 -20.52 -4.75
C ALA A 320 22.50 -21.89 -4.60
N GLY A 321 21.86 -22.84 -3.93
CA GLY A 321 22.39 -24.22 -3.78
C GLY A 321 22.02 -25.17 -4.92
N TYR A 322 21.17 -24.76 -5.86
CA TYR A 322 20.72 -25.60 -6.99
C TYR A 322 21.38 -25.18 -8.29
N THR A 323 21.78 -26.16 -9.10
CA THR A 323 22.30 -25.95 -10.45
C THR A 323 21.20 -25.96 -11.53
N ASN A 324 20.07 -26.61 -11.24
CA ASN A 324 18.89 -26.70 -12.10
C ASN A 324 17.71 -25.97 -11.46
N TYR A 325 17.14 -25.02 -12.16
CA TYR A 325 16.04 -24.22 -11.66
C TYR A 325 14.75 -25.01 -11.44
N THR A 326 14.47 -26.01 -12.31
CA THR A 326 13.29 -26.88 -12.17
C THR A 326 13.39 -27.74 -10.89
N ASP A 327 14.58 -28.26 -10.59
CA ASP A 327 14.81 -29.04 -9.36
C ASP A 327 14.63 -28.16 -8.10
N TYR A 328 15.06 -26.91 -8.16
CA TYR A 328 14.78 -25.93 -7.13
C TYR A 328 13.27 -25.72 -6.95
N LEU A 329 12.51 -25.46 -8.03
CA LEU A 329 11.06 -25.25 -7.95
C LEU A 329 10.34 -26.49 -7.38
N LEU A 330 10.71 -27.70 -7.80
CA LEU A 330 10.17 -28.93 -7.24
C LEU A 330 10.47 -29.06 -5.74
N SER A 331 11.65 -28.61 -5.30
CA SER A 331 12.04 -28.64 -3.89
C SER A 331 11.21 -27.71 -2.99
N LEU A 332 10.49 -26.75 -3.57
CA LEU A 332 9.63 -25.81 -2.83
C LEU A 332 8.32 -26.47 -2.37
N ASP A 333 7.92 -27.60 -2.95
CA ASP A 333 6.67 -28.32 -2.64
C ASP A 333 5.43 -27.44 -2.78
N MET A 334 5.33 -26.74 -3.91
CA MET A 334 4.32 -25.72 -4.13
C MET A 334 2.92 -26.29 -4.33
N LYS A 335 1.94 -25.66 -3.67
CA LYS A 335 0.50 -25.92 -3.82
C LYS A 335 -0.21 -24.64 -4.22
N ALA A 336 -1.10 -24.72 -5.18
CA ALA A 336 -1.93 -23.59 -5.58
C ALA A 336 -3.43 -23.92 -5.49
N GLN A 337 -4.19 -22.92 -5.06
CA GLN A 337 -5.63 -22.91 -5.20
C GLN A 337 -5.96 -21.91 -6.30
N ILE A 338 -6.49 -22.40 -7.44
CA ILE A 338 -6.90 -21.56 -8.57
C ILE A 338 -8.40 -21.79 -8.80
N LYS A 339 -9.21 -20.78 -8.47
CA LYS A 339 -10.68 -20.89 -8.48
C LYS A 339 -11.32 -19.60 -8.99
N PRO A 340 -12.61 -19.63 -9.42
CA PRO A 340 -13.40 -18.42 -9.64
C PRO A 340 -13.41 -17.50 -8.42
N PHE A 341 -13.65 -16.21 -8.63
CA PHE A 341 -13.66 -15.24 -7.53
C PHE A 341 -14.63 -15.65 -6.41
N GLU A 342 -14.15 -15.65 -5.19
CA GLU A 342 -14.91 -15.97 -3.98
C GLU A 342 -15.09 -14.72 -3.11
N PRO A 343 -16.24 -14.54 -2.41
CA PRO A 343 -16.54 -13.34 -1.63
C PRO A 343 -15.44 -12.97 -0.62
N VAL A 344 -14.81 -13.95 0.01
CA VAL A 344 -13.76 -13.76 1.01
C VAL A 344 -12.51 -13.09 0.44
N TYR A 345 -12.26 -13.21 -0.88
CA TYR A 345 -11.08 -12.65 -1.54
C TYR A 345 -11.34 -11.39 -2.36
N MET A 346 -12.59 -10.92 -2.53
CA MET A 346 -12.94 -9.77 -3.39
C MET A 346 -12.15 -8.51 -3.03
N ALA A 347 -12.06 -8.18 -1.74
CA ALA A 347 -11.29 -7.03 -1.27
C ALA A 347 -9.80 -7.16 -1.62
N ARG A 348 -9.24 -8.37 -1.46
CA ARG A 348 -7.83 -8.63 -1.81
C ARG A 348 -7.57 -8.59 -3.31
N ILE A 349 -8.49 -9.11 -4.12
CA ILE A 349 -8.43 -9.07 -5.58
C ILE A 349 -8.44 -7.62 -6.05
N SER A 350 -9.39 -6.80 -5.58
CA SER A 350 -9.44 -5.36 -5.87
C SER A 350 -8.13 -4.66 -5.47
N GLN A 351 -7.61 -4.93 -4.26
CA GLN A 351 -6.32 -4.38 -3.80
C GLN A 351 -5.17 -4.75 -4.75
N LEU A 352 -5.11 -5.99 -5.24
CA LEU A 352 -4.08 -6.44 -6.19
C LEU A 352 -4.18 -5.70 -7.52
N THR A 353 -5.39 -5.45 -8.06
CA THR A 353 -5.55 -4.68 -9.30
C THR A 353 -4.98 -3.27 -9.15
N ASN A 354 -5.09 -2.68 -7.96
CA ASN A 354 -4.63 -1.32 -7.69
C ASN A 354 -3.13 -1.24 -7.32
N LYS A 355 -2.57 -2.29 -6.67
CA LYS A 355 -1.18 -2.29 -6.18
C LYS A 355 -0.17 -2.98 -7.10
N SER A 356 -0.60 -3.80 -8.09
CA SER A 356 0.31 -4.51 -9.00
C SER A 356 0.65 -3.66 -10.23
N ASN A 357 1.95 -3.40 -10.43
CA ASN A 357 2.43 -2.53 -11.51
C ASN A 357 3.45 -3.21 -12.44
N GLN A 358 4.26 -4.13 -11.92
CA GLN A 358 5.33 -4.79 -12.68
C GLN A 358 4.78 -5.93 -13.54
N PHE A 359 4.03 -6.83 -12.94
CA PHE A 359 3.31 -7.87 -13.67
C PHE A 359 1.82 -7.51 -13.71
N ASN A 360 1.45 -6.68 -14.66
CA ASN A 360 0.07 -6.31 -14.96
C ASN A 360 0.00 -5.94 -16.44
N LEU A 361 -0.68 -6.77 -17.22
CA LEU A 361 -0.65 -6.70 -18.68
C LEU A 361 -1.45 -5.51 -19.23
N THR A 362 -2.59 -5.19 -18.63
CA THR A 362 -3.48 -4.11 -19.11
C THR A 362 -3.57 -2.93 -18.16
N THR A 363 -3.00 -3.05 -16.98
CA THR A 363 -3.01 -2.04 -15.90
C THR A 363 -4.42 -1.55 -15.49
N LYS A 364 -5.46 -2.33 -15.79
CA LYS A 364 -6.83 -2.05 -15.38
C LYS A 364 -6.92 -2.01 -13.86
N ARG A 365 -7.59 -1.00 -13.32
CA ARG A 365 -7.80 -0.79 -11.88
C ARG A 365 -9.28 -0.99 -11.59
N CYS A 366 -9.59 -1.79 -10.58
CA CYS A 366 -10.97 -2.14 -10.28
C CYS A 366 -11.27 -1.88 -8.81
N SER A 367 -12.43 -1.28 -8.56
CA SER A 367 -13.04 -1.22 -7.23
C SER A 367 -13.52 -2.61 -6.80
N GLN A 368 -13.81 -2.78 -5.51
CA GLN A 368 -14.38 -4.04 -5.03
C GLN A 368 -15.74 -4.33 -5.67
N ALA A 369 -16.58 -3.31 -5.86
CA ALA A 369 -17.90 -3.46 -6.48
C ALA A 369 -17.81 -3.94 -7.94
N GLU A 370 -16.83 -3.44 -8.72
CA GLU A 370 -16.58 -3.93 -10.08
C GLU A 370 -16.15 -5.39 -10.08
N ILE A 371 -15.25 -5.79 -9.15
CA ILE A 371 -14.82 -7.18 -8.99
C ILE A 371 -16.02 -8.09 -8.65
N GLU A 372 -16.88 -7.66 -7.75
CA GLU A 372 -18.12 -8.38 -7.40
C GLU A 372 -19.06 -8.48 -8.61
N GLY A 373 -19.20 -7.41 -9.39
CA GLY A 373 -19.96 -7.39 -10.63
C GLY A 373 -19.45 -8.39 -11.67
N PHE A 374 -18.14 -8.46 -11.89
CA PHE A 374 -17.53 -9.45 -12.79
C PHE A 374 -17.77 -10.89 -12.32
N ALA A 375 -17.67 -11.14 -11.02
CA ALA A 375 -17.91 -12.47 -10.45
C ALA A 375 -19.36 -12.96 -10.60
N GLN A 376 -20.32 -12.05 -10.65
CA GLN A 376 -21.74 -12.36 -10.80
C GLN A 376 -22.19 -12.43 -12.26
N ASN A 377 -21.41 -11.91 -13.20
CA ASN A 377 -21.77 -11.84 -14.61
C ASN A 377 -21.37 -13.14 -15.35
N PRO A 378 -22.34 -13.91 -15.88
CA PRO A 378 -22.07 -15.19 -16.56
C PRO A 378 -21.26 -15.04 -17.87
N ALA A 379 -21.15 -13.83 -18.44
CA ALA A 379 -20.28 -13.56 -19.58
C ALA A 379 -18.79 -13.51 -19.21
N TYR A 380 -18.47 -13.43 -17.91
CA TYR A 380 -17.11 -13.36 -17.41
C TYR A 380 -16.59 -14.70 -16.93
N ILE A 381 -15.31 -14.97 -17.20
CA ILE A 381 -14.53 -15.99 -16.50
C ILE A 381 -13.56 -15.25 -15.60
N THR A 382 -13.57 -15.61 -14.31
CA THR A 382 -12.74 -14.97 -13.27
C THR A 382 -11.94 -16.04 -12.56
N LEU A 383 -10.64 -15.82 -12.36
CA LEU A 383 -9.77 -16.73 -11.62
C LEU A 383 -8.87 -15.94 -10.67
N TYR A 384 -8.82 -16.36 -9.42
CA TYR A 384 -7.76 -16.00 -8.50
C TYR A 384 -6.83 -17.18 -8.27
N GLY A 385 -5.56 -16.91 -7.99
CA GLY A 385 -4.58 -17.91 -7.62
C GLY A 385 -3.94 -17.60 -6.27
N LYS A 386 -4.10 -18.52 -5.31
CA LYS A 386 -3.30 -18.57 -4.07
C LYS A 386 -2.13 -19.51 -4.26
N LEU A 387 -1.00 -19.17 -3.66
CA LEU A 387 0.20 -20.02 -3.69
C LEU A 387 0.73 -20.23 -2.28
N GLU A 388 0.95 -21.47 -1.92
CA GLU A 388 1.63 -21.92 -0.70
C GLU A 388 2.83 -22.76 -1.06
N ASP A 389 3.90 -22.70 -0.27
CA ASP A 389 5.06 -23.56 -0.39
C ASP A 389 5.60 -23.90 1.01
N LYS A 390 6.67 -24.69 1.10
CA LYS A 390 7.25 -25.13 2.38
C LYS A 390 7.72 -23.98 3.31
N PHE A 391 7.84 -22.77 2.80
CA PHE A 391 8.21 -21.58 3.58
C PHE A 391 7.00 -20.76 4.04
N GLY A 392 5.79 -21.11 3.59
CA GLY A 392 4.54 -20.49 4.04
C GLY A 392 3.56 -20.09 2.93
N ASP A 393 2.42 -19.56 3.37
CA ASP A 393 1.33 -19.08 2.51
C ASP A 393 1.66 -17.69 1.95
N ASN A 394 1.64 -17.55 0.64
CA ASN A 394 1.83 -16.26 -0.06
C ASN A 394 0.50 -15.52 -0.28
N GLY A 395 -0.63 -16.10 0.14
CA GLY A 395 -1.97 -15.53 -0.07
C GLY A 395 -2.40 -15.50 -1.53
N VAL A 396 -3.37 -14.65 -1.86
CA VAL A 396 -3.78 -14.43 -3.26
C VAL A 396 -2.68 -13.63 -3.98
N VAL A 397 -2.12 -14.23 -5.02
CA VAL A 397 -0.93 -13.74 -5.73
C VAL A 397 -1.13 -13.52 -7.22
N SER A 398 -2.15 -14.12 -7.84
CA SER A 398 -2.47 -13.92 -9.25
C SER A 398 -3.96 -13.72 -9.45
N VAL A 399 -4.32 -12.91 -10.44
CA VAL A 399 -5.70 -12.62 -10.82
C VAL A 399 -5.78 -12.58 -12.34
N VAL A 400 -6.73 -13.33 -12.89
CA VAL A 400 -7.09 -13.30 -14.30
C VAL A 400 -8.60 -13.17 -14.42
N PHE A 401 -9.07 -12.24 -15.22
CA PHE A 401 -10.47 -12.21 -15.62
C PHE A 401 -10.64 -11.62 -17.01
N GLY A 402 -11.76 -11.93 -17.61
CA GLY A 402 -12.11 -11.47 -18.92
C GLY A 402 -13.53 -11.85 -19.28
N HIS A 403 -13.96 -11.52 -20.49
CA HIS A 403 -15.31 -11.72 -20.96
C HIS A 403 -15.36 -12.48 -22.28
N ARG A 404 -16.48 -13.16 -22.50
CA ARG A 404 -16.81 -13.77 -23.78
C ARG A 404 -17.22 -12.69 -24.77
N ASP A 405 -16.74 -12.75 -26.02
CA ASP A 405 -17.15 -11.81 -27.06
C ASP A 405 -18.64 -11.95 -27.36
N GLU A 406 -19.34 -10.83 -27.48
CA GLU A 406 -20.81 -10.81 -27.69
C GLU A 406 -21.19 -11.27 -29.11
N ALA A 407 -20.35 -11.00 -30.11
CA ALA A 407 -20.61 -11.36 -31.52
C ALA A 407 -20.08 -12.76 -31.85
N ASP A 408 -19.01 -13.17 -31.18
CA ASP A 408 -18.35 -14.47 -31.37
C ASP A 408 -18.24 -15.21 -30.06
N GLY A 409 -19.26 -15.96 -29.71
CA GLY A 409 -19.32 -16.73 -28.48
C GLY A 409 -18.22 -17.78 -28.29
N THR A 410 -17.33 -18.00 -29.26
CA THR A 410 -16.17 -18.90 -29.14
C THR A 410 -14.88 -18.16 -28.82
N LEU A 411 -14.92 -16.83 -28.75
CA LEU A 411 -13.78 -15.97 -28.40
C LEU A 411 -13.89 -15.44 -26.99
N PHE A 412 -12.77 -15.45 -26.28
CA PHE A 412 -12.61 -14.88 -24.93
C PHE A 412 -11.56 -13.76 -24.94
N HIS A 413 -11.87 -12.65 -24.31
CA HIS A 413 -10.97 -11.52 -24.13
C HIS A 413 -10.45 -11.46 -22.69
N ILE A 414 -9.13 -11.50 -22.51
CA ILE A 414 -8.51 -11.27 -21.21
C ILE A 414 -8.50 -9.77 -20.93
N ASP A 415 -9.34 -9.31 -20.01
CA ASP A 415 -9.42 -7.91 -19.59
C ASP A 415 -8.28 -7.54 -18.66
N LEU A 416 -7.89 -8.47 -17.80
CA LEU A 416 -6.80 -8.31 -16.85
C LEU A 416 -6.09 -9.64 -16.60
N TRP A 417 -4.77 -9.59 -16.61
CA TRP A 417 -3.91 -10.58 -15.98
C TRP A 417 -2.82 -9.90 -15.20
N LEU A 418 -2.77 -10.17 -13.92
CA LEU A 418 -1.74 -9.64 -13.03
C LEU A 418 -1.20 -10.71 -12.10
N MET A 419 0.00 -10.46 -11.60
CA MET A 419 0.61 -11.27 -10.55
C MET A 419 1.43 -10.42 -9.57
N SER A 420 1.49 -10.86 -8.33
CA SER A 420 2.32 -10.26 -7.30
C SER A 420 3.81 -10.47 -7.60
N CYS A 421 4.62 -9.43 -7.43
CA CYS A 421 6.08 -9.52 -7.58
C CYS A 421 6.73 -10.55 -6.63
N ARG A 422 6.05 -10.95 -5.57
CA ARG A 422 6.54 -11.93 -4.58
C ARG A 422 6.70 -13.35 -5.13
N VAL A 423 5.95 -13.70 -6.18
CA VAL A 423 5.90 -15.07 -6.72
C VAL A 423 6.34 -15.17 -8.18
N LEU A 424 6.98 -14.14 -8.70
CA LEU A 424 7.51 -14.16 -10.07
C LEU A 424 8.51 -15.29 -10.25
N LYS A 425 8.50 -15.89 -11.45
CA LYS A 425 9.37 -17.02 -11.84
C LYS A 425 9.10 -18.34 -11.09
N ARG A 426 7.97 -18.50 -10.41
CA ARG A 426 7.62 -19.75 -9.73
C ARG A 426 6.64 -20.62 -10.50
N ASP A 427 6.51 -20.39 -11.81
CA ASP A 427 5.63 -21.12 -12.74
C ASP A 427 4.12 -21.00 -12.43
N MET A 428 3.74 -20.02 -11.60
CA MET A 428 2.32 -19.72 -11.34
C MET A 428 1.60 -19.24 -12.60
N GLU A 429 2.33 -18.64 -13.53
CA GLU A 429 1.87 -18.23 -14.86
C GLU A 429 1.31 -19.40 -15.64
N SER A 430 2.07 -20.50 -15.70
CA SER A 430 1.68 -21.73 -16.41
C SER A 430 0.48 -22.39 -15.73
N ALA A 431 0.45 -22.42 -14.40
CA ALA A 431 -0.67 -22.98 -13.65
C ALA A 431 -1.98 -22.19 -13.88
N MET A 432 -1.90 -20.85 -13.89
CA MET A 432 -3.05 -19.99 -14.18
C MET A 432 -3.52 -20.15 -15.64
N MET A 433 -2.59 -20.28 -16.60
CA MET A 433 -2.93 -20.53 -18.02
C MET A 433 -3.66 -21.86 -18.19
N ASP A 434 -3.20 -22.92 -17.56
CA ASP A 434 -3.81 -24.24 -17.62
C ASP A 434 -5.26 -24.22 -17.12
N GLU A 435 -5.52 -23.55 -16.00
CA GLU A 435 -6.88 -23.41 -15.47
C GLU A 435 -7.76 -22.47 -16.32
N LEU A 436 -7.19 -21.39 -16.87
CA LEU A 436 -7.93 -20.51 -17.80
C LEU A 436 -8.38 -21.28 -19.03
N VAL A 437 -7.48 -22.05 -19.65
CA VAL A 437 -7.80 -22.92 -20.82
C VAL A 437 -8.88 -23.94 -20.46
N SER A 438 -8.79 -24.56 -19.27
CA SER A 438 -9.83 -25.49 -18.79
C SER A 438 -11.20 -24.83 -18.71
N LYS A 439 -11.27 -23.64 -18.10
CA LYS A 439 -12.54 -22.88 -17.97
C LYS A 439 -13.07 -22.39 -19.31
N CYS A 440 -12.21 -21.97 -20.21
CA CYS A 440 -12.59 -21.59 -21.57
C CYS A 440 -13.21 -22.79 -22.31
N ARG A 441 -12.59 -23.97 -22.23
CA ARG A 441 -13.13 -25.19 -22.87
C ARG A 441 -14.48 -25.62 -22.28
N GLU A 442 -14.61 -25.58 -20.94
CA GLU A 442 -15.89 -25.86 -20.27
C GLU A 442 -16.99 -24.91 -20.75
N ALA A 443 -16.64 -23.65 -21.07
CA ALA A 443 -17.56 -22.65 -21.59
C ALA A 443 -17.76 -22.71 -23.13
N GLY A 444 -17.14 -23.64 -23.85
CA GLY A 444 -17.23 -23.77 -25.30
C GLY A 444 -16.45 -22.67 -26.07
N ILE A 445 -15.41 -22.14 -25.48
CA ILE A 445 -14.50 -21.12 -26.04
C ILE A 445 -13.30 -21.87 -26.63
N ASP A 446 -12.92 -21.53 -27.86
CA ASP A 446 -11.80 -22.14 -28.59
C ASP A 446 -10.66 -21.17 -28.93
N ARG A 447 -10.86 -19.85 -28.68
CA ARG A 447 -9.86 -18.80 -28.89
C ARG A 447 -9.80 -17.84 -27.71
N ILE A 448 -8.59 -17.42 -27.36
CA ILE A 448 -8.33 -16.46 -26.29
C ILE A 448 -7.53 -15.28 -26.86
N LYS A 449 -8.03 -14.06 -26.71
CA LYS A 449 -7.31 -12.83 -26.98
C LYS A 449 -6.68 -12.25 -25.72
N GLY A 450 -5.42 -11.87 -25.83
CA GLY A 450 -4.66 -11.20 -24.80
C GLY A 450 -4.21 -9.81 -25.23
N TYR A 451 -4.11 -8.88 -24.30
CA TYR A 451 -3.75 -7.49 -24.53
C TYR A 451 -2.60 -7.09 -23.62
N TYR A 452 -1.61 -6.39 -24.19
CA TYR A 452 -0.55 -5.77 -23.40
C TYR A 452 -0.49 -4.27 -23.70
N TYR A 453 -0.58 -3.47 -22.65
CA TYR A 453 -0.48 -2.01 -22.70
C TYR A 453 0.79 -1.56 -21.96
N PRO A 454 1.80 -1.02 -22.67
CA PRO A 454 3.09 -0.70 -22.07
C PRO A 454 3.00 0.45 -21.08
N THR A 455 3.74 0.31 -19.99
CA THR A 455 3.96 1.36 -19.00
C THR A 455 5.42 1.41 -18.61
N ALA A 456 5.83 2.46 -17.89
CA ALA A 456 7.20 2.57 -17.38
C ALA A 456 7.61 1.41 -16.44
N LYS A 457 6.66 0.61 -15.95
CA LYS A 457 6.90 -0.41 -14.91
C LYS A 457 6.67 -1.85 -15.36
N ASN A 458 5.88 -2.10 -16.41
CA ASN A 458 5.50 -3.45 -16.81
C ASN A 458 6.27 -4.01 -18.02
N GLY A 459 7.37 -3.39 -18.40
CA GLY A 459 8.19 -3.84 -19.55
C GLY A 459 8.64 -5.30 -19.46
N MET A 460 8.76 -5.85 -18.24
CA MET A 460 9.13 -7.25 -18.02
C MET A 460 8.12 -8.27 -18.55
N VAL A 461 6.85 -7.88 -18.76
CA VAL A 461 5.78 -8.75 -19.27
C VAL A 461 5.42 -8.50 -20.73
N LYS A 462 6.22 -7.70 -21.45
CA LYS A 462 5.99 -7.38 -22.86
C LYS A 462 5.80 -8.63 -23.75
N GLU A 463 6.61 -9.65 -23.54
CA GLU A 463 6.60 -10.89 -24.33
C GLU A 463 5.84 -12.04 -23.63
N PHE A 464 5.11 -11.73 -22.54
CA PHE A 464 4.42 -12.74 -21.72
C PHE A 464 3.51 -13.65 -22.54
N TYR A 465 2.65 -13.09 -23.36
CA TYR A 465 1.73 -13.87 -24.18
C TYR A 465 2.47 -14.76 -25.20
N GLY A 466 3.57 -14.30 -25.79
CA GLY A 466 4.42 -15.10 -26.65
C GLY A 466 5.00 -16.33 -25.94
N VAL A 467 5.48 -16.14 -24.70
CA VAL A 467 5.96 -17.23 -23.84
C VAL A 467 4.83 -18.22 -23.51
N GLN A 468 3.60 -17.71 -23.35
CA GLN A 468 2.40 -18.53 -23.15
C GLN A 468 1.84 -19.11 -24.47
N GLY A 469 2.56 -19.00 -25.61
CA GLY A 469 2.25 -19.61 -26.89
C GLY A 469 1.14 -18.91 -27.68
N PHE A 470 0.83 -17.66 -27.34
CA PHE A 470 -0.03 -16.82 -28.18
C PHE A 470 0.77 -16.31 -29.38
N VAL A 471 0.06 -16.06 -30.47
CA VAL A 471 0.58 -15.43 -31.68
C VAL A 471 0.19 -13.95 -31.65
N LYS A 472 1.15 -13.07 -31.88
CA LYS A 472 0.91 -11.62 -31.96
C LYS A 472 0.09 -11.31 -33.21
N THR A 473 -1.04 -10.63 -33.03
CA THR A 473 -1.99 -10.30 -34.12
C THR A 473 -2.01 -8.82 -34.46
N GLY A 474 -1.55 -7.96 -33.56
CA GLY A 474 -1.52 -6.50 -33.79
C GLY A 474 -0.55 -5.77 -32.87
N GLU A 475 -0.13 -4.59 -33.33
CA GLU A 475 0.61 -3.58 -32.54
C GLU A 475 0.23 -2.20 -33.08
N ASP A 476 -0.08 -1.27 -32.17
CA ASP A 476 -0.36 0.11 -32.53
C ASP A 476 0.88 1.03 -32.38
N ALA A 477 0.70 2.32 -32.69
CA ALA A 477 1.77 3.32 -32.62
C ALA A 477 2.24 3.62 -31.17
N GLU A 478 1.44 3.28 -30.16
CA GLU A 478 1.75 3.46 -28.74
C GLU A 478 2.47 2.24 -28.16
N GLY A 479 2.62 1.17 -28.96
CA GLY A 479 3.25 -0.08 -28.55
C GLY A 479 2.30 -1.03 -27.81
N ASN A 480 0.99 -0.76 -27.84
CA ASN A 480 -0.01 -1.72 -27.37
C ASN A 480 -0.02 -2.91 -28.31
N THR A 481 -0.08 -4.11 -27.74
CA THR A 481 -0.04 -5.34 -28.54
C THR A 481 -1.25 -6.23 -28.27
N GLU A 482 -1.73 -6.86 -29.35
CA GLU A 482 -2.79 -7.86 -29.32
C GLU A 482 -2.22 -9.23 -29.67
N TRP A 483 -2.71 -10.24 -29.00
CA TRP A 483 -2.26 -11.61 -29.10
C TRP A 483 -3.44 -12.57 -29.14
N GLU A 484 -3.32 -13.67 -29.87
CA GLU A 484 -4.36 -14.69 -29.97
C GLU A 484 -3.79 -16.07 -29.67
N PHE A 485 -4.51 -16.86 -28.92
CA PHE A 485 -4.22 -18.25 -28.63
C PHE A 485 -5.40 -19.11 -29.07
N VAL A 486 -5.16 -20.00 -30.03
CA VAL A 486 -6.14 -21.02 -30.45
C VAL A 486 -5.96 -22.23 -29.52
N ILE A 487 -7.00 -22.59 -28.79
CA ILE A 487 -6.95 -23.71 -27.85
C ILE A 487 -6.88 -25.03 -28.69
N PRO A 488 -5.79 -25.79 -28.58
CA PRO A 488 -5.66 -27.03 -29.31
C PRO A 488 -6.63 -28.11 -28.82
N GLY A 489 -7.10 -28.97 -29.68
CA GLY A 489 -8.02 -30.08 -29.34
C GLY A 489 -7.47 -30.96 -28.20
N GLN A 490 -6.18 -31.29 -28.27
CA GLN A 490 -5.42 -31.82 -27.12
C GLN A 490 -4.55 -30.72 -26.56
N TYR A 491 -4.89 -30.27 -25.37
CA TYR A 491 -4.10 -29.30 -24.61
C TYR A 491 -3.27 -30.02 -23.56
N GLU A 492 -1.96 -29.90 -23.68
CA GLU A 492 -1.03 -30.43 -22.68
C GLU A 492 -0.78 -29.35 -21.60
N LYS A 493 -0.98 -29.71 -20.33
CA LYS A 493 -0.71 -28.80 -19.22
C LYS A 493 0.76 -28.41 -19.20
N ARG A 494 1.02 -27.14 -18.98
CA ARG A 494 2.36 -26.54 -18.97
C ARG A 494 3.00 -26.58 -17.59
N ASN A 495 2.16 -26.40 -16.57
CA ASN A 495 2.62 -26.46 -15.18
C ASN A 495 3.04 -27.87 -14.81
N GLN A 496 4.30 -28.02 -14.35
CA GLN A 496 4.90 -29.30 -13.95
C GLN A 496 5.38 -29.29 -12.49
N VAL A 497 5.34 -28.14 -11.81
CA VAL A 497 6.01 -27.94 -10.53
C VAL A 497 5.05 -27.55 -9.39
N ILE A 498 3.81 -27.15 -9.72
CA ILE A 498 2.81 -26.73 -8.73
C ILE A 498 1.66 -27.74 -8.73
N ARG A 499 1.29 -28.22 -7.56
CA ARG A 499 0.07 -29.01 -7.37
C ARG A 499 -1.13 -28.09 -7.27
N VAL A 500 -2.06 -28.18 -8.22
CA VAL A 500 -3.20 -27.25 -8.34
C VAL A 500 -4.48 -27.95 -7.88
N ASN A 501 -5.23 -27.26 -6.99
CA ASN A 501 -6.55 -27.70 -6.50
C ASN A 501 -6.59 -29.13 -5.93
N GLU A 502 -5.48 -29.62 -5.39
CA GLU A 502 -5.48 -30.88 -4.66
C GLU A 502 -6.24 -30.70 -3.34
N GLU A 503 -7.30 -31.48 -3.13
CA GLU A 503 -7.97 -31.55 -1.83
C GLU A 503 -7.00 -32.16 -0.83
N GLU A 504 -6.83 -31.54 0.33
CA GLU A 504 -6.19 -32.19 1.46
C GLU A 504 -7.01 -33.45 1.77
N LYS A 505 -6.40 -34.61 1.57
CA LYS A 505 -6.98 -35.86 2.10
C LYS A 505 -6.94 -35.72 3.61
N VAL A 506 -8.12 -35.40 4.20
CA VAL A 506 -8.38 -35.47 5.65
C VAL A 506 -8.11 -36.85 6.19
#